data_dd022fb70cb827108262586a740235e6
#
_entry.id   dd022fb70cb827108262586a740235e6
#
_cell.length_a   1.000
_cell.length_b   1.000
_cell.length_c   1.000
_cell.angle_alpha   90.00
_cell.angle_beta   90.00
_cell.angle_gamma   90.00
#
_symmetry.space_group_name_H-M   'P 1'
#
loop_
_entity.id
_entity.type
_entity.pdbx_description
1 polymer ?
#
loop_
_entity_poly.entity_id
_entity_poly.type
_entity_poly.pdbx_seq_one_letter_code
_entity_poly.pdbx_strand_id
1 'polypeptide(L)'
;MSKLSILKQKNKRDVDMTQGSIFRHLITFAFPLLIGNIFQQLYNTVDTWVVGNYVSNEAFSAVGTVGPVINMLIGIFLGLSSGAGVVISQYYGAKRYDKVRDTVHTSIVMTLILAVLFTIIGIAMIPFVLNFMKTPAEVMPESSAYLTIYFAGVIGLMLYNMGAGILRAVGDSKRPFYFLVVSAVLNIILDLVFVLSLGMGVEGVAYATIISQGVSAMLTMITLFRTDSCIKVELKYLKLDKEMLAKIVRVGIPAAIQMAITAFSNVFVQSYVNYFGADCMSGWTAYSKIDQLLFLPMQSLALASTTFVGQNLGIDQVVRAKKGARTAFIMSVVATVILTIPLLIFAPQLVSFFNGKAEVVAYGSMLLRYCSPFYVFCCVNQVYSGVLRGAGNSRAPMIIMLSSFVVFRQIYLFIMANFISNTIIPIALGYPAGWLVCSTLTLLYYRHADLSKSRLVEDAEKRAEASGKSRIKAV
;
A
#
# COMPACT_ATOMS: atom_id res chain seq x y z
N MET A 1 -9.79 39.74 14.85
CA MET A 1 -8.68 38.75 14.90
C MET A 1 -8.42 38.30 13.48
N SER A 2 -7.20 38.55 12.97
CA SER A 2 -6.87 38.41 11.56
C SER A 2 -6.89 36.97 11.12
N LYS A 3 -7.34 36.70 9.87
CA LYS A 3 -7.29 35.36 9.19
C LYS A 3 -5.91 34.69 9.23
N LEU A 4 -4.84 35.40 9.54
CA LEU A 4 -3.46 34.88 9.67
C LEU A 4 -3.17 34.19 11.02
N SER A 5 -3.93 34.47 12.08
CA SER A 5 -3.68 33.89 13.41
C SER A 5 -4.15 32.43 13.53
N ILE A 6 -5.11 31.99 12.71
CA ILE A 6 -5.67 30.64 12.70
C ILE A 6 -4.69 29.64 12.03
N LEU A 7 -3.79 30.14 11.18
CA LEU A 7 -2.84 29.31 10.42
C LEU A 7 -1.56 28.93 11.19
N LYS A 8 -1.37 29.44 12.42
CA LYS A 8 -0.15 29.23 13.23
C LYS A 8 -0.23 28.14 14.28
N GLN A 9 -1.38 27.49 14.49
CA GLN A 9 -1.48 26.44 15.48
C GLN A 9 -0.89 25.13 14.93
N LYS A 10 0.39 24.93 15.21
CA LYS A 10 1.09 23.67 15.05
C LYS A 10 0.51 22.70 16.08
N ASN A 11 -0.33 21.76 15.67
CA ASN A 11 -0.79 20.70 16.56
C ASN A 11 0.46 19.95 17.07
N LYS A 12 0.56 19.70 18.39
CA LYS A 12 1.70 18.97 19.00
C LYS A 12 1.95 17.58 18.38
N ARG A 13 1.00 17.07 17.61
CA ARG A 13 1.05 15.74 16.97
C ARG A 13 1.52 15.78 15.52
N ASP A 14 1.47 16.93 14.85
CA ASP A 14 2.01 17.08 13.50
C ASP A 14 3.54 17.14 13.55
N VAL A 15 4.21 16.30 12.79
CA VAL A 15 5.67 16.18 12.83
C VAL A 15 6.29 16.84 11.59
N ASP A 16 7.06 17.89 11.84
CA ASP A 16 7.88 18.56 10.83
C ASP A 16 9.19 17.78 10.64
N MET A 17 9.28 17.05 9.55
CA MET A 17 10.46 16.22 9.22
C MET A 17 11.57 17.01 8.50
N THR A 18 11.38 18.30 8.30
CA THR A 18 12.37 19.15 7.63
C THR A 18 13.55 19.52 8.54
N GLN A 19 13.43 19.30 9.86
CA GLN A 19 14.44 19.60 10.86
C GLN A 19 14.69 18.39 11.78
N GLY A 20 15.80 18.39 12.53
CA GLY A 20 16.12 17.35 13.50
C GLY A 20 16.73 16.07 12.88
N SER A 21 16.74 14.99 13.69
CA SER A 21 17.38 13.73 13.32
C SER A 21 16.58 12.95 12.29
N ILE A 22 17.20 12.64 11.16
CA ILE A 22 16.60 11.86 10.06
C ILE A 22 16.20 10.47 10.56
N PHE A 23 17.12 9.78 11.22
CA PHE A 23 16.90 8.43 11.74
C PHE A 23 15.69 8.38 12.69
N ARG A 24 15.62 9.33 13.64
CA ARG A 24 14.51 9.40 14.60
C ARG A 24 13.17 9.63 13.90
N HIS A 25 13.11 10.49 12.91
CA HIS A 25 11.88 10.72 12.14
C HIS A 25 11.43 9.47 11.41
N LEU A 26 12.34 8.80 10.70
CA LEU A 26 12.02 7.60 9.94
C LEU A 26 11.55 6.46 10.84
N ILE A 27 12.26 6.16 11.94
CA ILE A 27 11.89 5.05 12.82
C ILE A 27 10.59 5.34 13.58
N THR A 28 10.42 6.55 14.12
CA THR A 28 9.20 6.93 14.86
C THR A 28 7.97 6.92 13.97
N PHE A 29 8.13 7.19 12.67
CA PHE A 29 7.05 7.14 11.70
C PHE A 29 6.81 5.72 11.19
N ALA A 30 7.85 4.96 10.85
CA ALA A 30 7.73 3.62 10.27
C ALA A 30 7.25 2.57 11.29
N PHE A 31 7.65 2.68 12.57
CA PHE A 31 7.34 1.68 13.59
C PHE A 31 5.83 1.50 13.83
N PRO A 32 5.01 2.55 14.03
CA PRO A 32 3.57 2.39 14.15
C PRO A 32 2.94 1.77 12.88
N LEU A 33 3.45 2.11 11.70
CA LEU A 33 2.96 1.54 10.45
C LEU A 33 3.27 0.05 10.35
N LEU A 34 4.49 -0.36 10.74
CA LEU A 34 4.88 -1.76 10.77
C LEU A 34 3.96 -2.58 11.68
N ILE A 35 3.76 -2.10 12.91
CA ILE A 35 2.87 -2.79 13.87
C ILE A 35 1.43 -2.82 13.36
N GLY A 36 0.93 -1.70 12.78
CA GLY A 36 -0.39 -1.65 12.17
C GLY A 36 -0.57 -2.67 11.05
N ASN A 37 0.41 -2.80 10.16
CA ASN A 37 0.39 -3.78 9.08
C ASN A 37 0.43 -5.23 9.62
N ILE A 38 1.15 -5.49 10.72
CA ILE A 38 1.12 -6.80 11.39
C ILE A 38 -0.29 -7.09 11.93
N PHE A 39 -0.93 -6.15 12.62
CA PHE A 39 -2.31 -6.31 13.07
C PHE A 39 -3.28 -6.55 11.92
N GLN A 40 -3.09 -5.85 10.81
CA GLN A 40 -3.89 -6.05 9.59
C GLN A 40 -3.73 -7.48 9.05
N GLN A 41 -2.50 -7.98 9.01
CA GLN A 41 -2.25 -9.35 8.56
C GLN A 41 -2.82 -10.40 9.52
N LEU A 42 -2.78 -10.12 10.82
CA LEU A 42 -3.38 -11.00 11.83
C LEU A 42 -4.89 -11.11 11.68
N TYR A 43 -5.61 -9.99 11.57
CA TYR A 43 -7.06 -10.08 11.42
C TYR A 43 -7.47 -10.78 10.11
N ASN A 44 -6.82 -10.50 8.98
CA ASN A 44 -7.08 -11.24 7.73
C ASN A 44 -6.85 -12.75 7.87
N THR A 45 -5.89 -13.14 8.72
CA THR A 45 -5.65 -14.56 9.02
C THR A 45 -6.75 -15.13 9.88
N VAL A 46 -7.25 -14.38 10.87
CA VAL A 46 -8.38 -14.79 11.73
C VAL A 46 -9.66 -14.91 10.92
N ASP A 47 -9.99 -13.95 10.05
CA ASP A 47 -11.14 -14.02 9.14
C ASP A 47 -11.14 -15.36 8.38
N THR A 48 -10.00 -15.67 7.74
CA THR A 48 -9.85 -16.91 6.98
C THR A 48 -9.97 -18.15 7.86
N TRP A 49 -9.42 -18.11 9.08
CA TRP A 49 -9.47 -19.20 10.03
C TRP A 49 -10.90 -19.45 10.56
N VAL A 50 -11.64 -18.38 10.86
CA VAL A 50 -13.03 -18.46 11.31
C VAL A 50 -13.90 -19.10 10.23
N VAL A 51 -13.78 -18.64 8.98
CA VAL A 51 -14.54 -19.21 7.86
C VAL A 51 -14.19 -20.67 7.64
N GLY A 52 -12.91 -21.03 7.66
CA GLY A 52 -12.44 -22.39 7.38
C GLY A 52 -12.81 -23.42 8.46
N ASN A 53 -12.99 -23.00 9.72
CA ASN A 53 -13.27 -23.92 10.82
C ASN A 53 -14.74 -23.94 11.25
N TYR A 54 -15.51 -22.89 10.99
CA TYR A 54 -16.86 -22.73 11.56
C TYR A 54 -17.96 -22.48 10.52
N VAL A 55 -17.61 -22.33 9.22
CA VAL A 55 -18.63 -22.16 8.18
C VAL A 55 -18.64 -23.41 7.29
N SER A 56 -18.35 -23.27 6.00
CA SER A 56 -18.33 -24.39 5.05
C SER A 56 -17.09 -24.33 4.16
N ASN A 57 -16.79 -25.43 3.46
CA ASN A 57 -15.73 -25.47 2.49
C ASN A 57 -15.99 -24.51 1.30
N GLU A 58 -17.26 -24.36 0.92
CA GLU A 58 -17.71 -23.44 -0.13
C GLU A 58 -17.45 -21.99 0.29
N ALA A 59 -17.78 -21.62 1.53
CA ALA A 59 -17.52 -20.31 2.11
C ALA A 59 -16.01 -20.01 2.21
N PHE A 60 -15.22 -20.99 2.63
CA PHE A 60 -13.75 -20.87 2.67
C PHE A 60 -13.18 -20.65 1.26
N SER A 61 -13.66 -21.40 0.28
CA SER A 61 -13.29 -21.26 -1.13
C SER A 61 -13.74 -19.91 -1.70
N ALA A 62 -14.93 -19.41 -1.28
CA ALA A 62 -15.43 -18.10 -1.69
C ALA A 62 -14.49 -16.97 -1.23
N VAL A 63 -14.09 -16.94 0.06
CA VAL A 63 -13.15 -15.94 0.59
C VAL A 63 -11.82 -15.99 -0.16
N GLY A 64 -11.33 -17.19 -0.47
CA GLY A 64 -10.13 -17.36 -1.28
C GLY A 64 -10.27 -16.80 -2.70
N THR A 65 -11.40 -17.06 -3.34
CA THR A 65 -11.72 -16.61 -4.71
C THR A 65 -11.83 -15.10 -4.81
N VAL A 66 -12.46 -14.42 -3.85
CA VAL A 66 -12.65 -12.97 -3.88
C VAL A 66 -11.41 -12.17 -3.46
N GLY A 67 -10.47 -12.79 -2.75
CA GLY A 67 -9.26 -12.16 -2.22
C GLY A 67 -8.48 -11.31 -3.24
N PRO A 68 -8.15 -11.82 -4.43
CA PRO A 68 -7.45 -11.05 -5.46
C PRO A 68 -8.20 -9.80 -5.92
N VAL A 69 -9.54 -9.86 -6.02
CA VAL A 69 -10.38 -8.70 -6.40
C VAL A 69 -10.30 -7.61 -5.33
N ILE A 70 -10.42 -8.00 -4.07
CA ILE A 70 -10.34 -7.09 -2.93
C ILE A 70 -8.94 -6.46 -2.83
N ASN A 71 -7.89 -7.26 -2.98
CA ASN A 71 -6.51 -6.75 -2.95
C ASN A 71 -6.22 -5.75 -4.08
N MET A 72 -6.78 -5.98 -5.27
CA MET A 72 -6.68 -5.03 -6.38
C MET A 72 -7.36 -3.70 -6.04
N LEU A 73 -8.56 -3.74 -5.45
CA LEU A 73 -9.29 -2.54 -5.01
C LEU A 73 -8.51 -1.78 -3.94
N ILE A 74 -8.03 -2.48 -2.90
CA ILE A 74 -7.20 -1.88 -1.85
C ILE A 74 -5.96 -1.22 -2.47
N GLY A 75 -5.31 -1.87 -3.42
CA GLY A 75 -4.14 -1.34 -4.13
C GLY A 75 -4.45 -0.02 -4.86
N ILE A 76 -5.59 0.06 -5.55
CA ILE A 76 -6.03 1.28 -6.23
C ILE A 76 -6.21 2.43 -5.22
N PHE A 77 -6.88 2.17 -4.10
CA PHE A 77 -7.14 3.19 -3.09
C PHE A 77 -5.89 3.64 -2.36
N LEU A 78 -4.98 2.71 -2.05
CA LEU A 78 -3.67 3.03 -1.47
C LEU A 78 -2.84 3.88 -2.43
N GLY A 79 -2.89 3.60 -3.72
CA GLY A 79 -2.23 4.41 -4.75
C GLY A 79 -2.75 5.84 -4.79
N LEU A 80 -4.07 6.02 -4.83
CA LEU A 80 -4.72 7.34 -4.83
C LEU A 80 -4.45 8.10 -3.52
N SER A 81 -4.58 7.42 -2.37
CA SER A 81 -4.25 7.97 -1.05
C SER A 81 -2.78 8.40 -0.97
N SER A 82 -1.87 7.60 -1.55
CA SER A 82 -0.44 7.95 -1.64
C SER A 82 -0.23 9.20 -2.50
N GLY A 83 -0.98 9.35 -3.61
CA GLY A 83 -0.95 10.55 -4.45
C GLY A 83 -1.35 11.81 -3.67
N ALA A 84 -2.47 11.77 -2.96
CA ALA A 84 -2.92 12.85 -2.09
C ALA A 84 -1.89 13.14 -0.98
N GLY A 85 -1.36 12.08 -0.33
CA GLY A 85 -0.34 12.18 0.70
C GLY A 85 0.94 12.89 0.24
N VAL A 86 1.40 12.61 -0.98
CA VAL A 86 2.58 13.28 -1.57
C VAL A 86 2.31 14.76 -1.81
N VAL A 87 1.17 15.12 -2.40
CA VAL A 87 0.81 16.53 -2.64
C VAL A 87 0.73 17.29 -1.30
N ILE A 88 0.04 16.72 -0.33
CA ILE A 88 -0.10 17.31 1.01
C ILE A 88 1.26 17.44 1.69
N SER A 89 2.13 16.40 1.67
CA SER A 89 3.42 16.43 2.34
C SER A 89 4.35 17.49 1.76
N GLN A 90 4.37 17.69 0.44
CA GLN A 90 5.17 18.73 -0.20
C GLN A 90 4.66 20.13 0.15
N TYR A 91 3.33 20.38 0.09
CA TYR A 91 2.78 21.67 0.50
C TYR A 91 2.91 21.93 2.01
N TYR A 92 2.79 20.89 2.83
CA TYR A 92 3.03 20.99 4.28
C TYR A 92 4.48 21.37 4.59
N GLY A 93 5.45 20.71 3.95
CA GLY A 93 6.87 21.08 4.06
C GLY A 93 7.10 22.54 3.62
N ALA A 94 6.51 22.96 2.50
CA ALA A 94 6.56 24.33 1.99
C ALA A 94 5.80 25.36 2.86
N LYS A 95 5.14 24.93 3.94
CA LYS A 95 4.30 25.76 4.83
C LYS A 95 3.17 26.48 4.08
N ARG A 96 2.74 25.91 2.95
CA ARG A 96 1.63 26.42 2.14
C ARG A 96 0.32 25.79 2.62
N TYR A 97 -0.10 26.17 3.81
CA TYR A 97 -1.28 25.59 4.50
C TYR A 97 -2.61 25.86 3.79
N ASP A 98 -2.67 26.92 2.99
CA ASP A 98 -3.77 27.18 2.06
C ASP A 98 -3.95 26.03 1.06
N LYS A 99 -2.85 25.60 0.42
CA LYS A 99 -2.86 24.51 -0.54
C LYS A 99 -3.01 23.13 0.11
N VAL A 100 -2.49 22.95 1.33
CA VAL A 100 -2.77 21.74 2.14
C VAL A 100 -4.27 21.58 2.35
N ARG A 101 -4.95 22.64 2.80
CA ARG A 101 -6.40 22.65 3.01
C ARG A 101 -7.15 22.31 1.71
N ASP A 102 -6.83 22.99 0.61
CA ASP A 102 -7.49 22.75 -0.68
C ASP A 102 -7.28 21.31 -1.16
N THR A 103 -6.07 20.75 -0.96
CA THR A 103 -5.76 19.35 -1.31
C THR A 103 -6.54 18.36 -0.44
N VAL A 104 -6.63 18.60 0.88
CA VAL A 104 -7.38 17.75 1.82
C VAL A 104 -8.87 17.70 1.41
N HIS A 105 -9.50 18.85 1.17
CA HIS A 105 -10.92 18.91 0.81
C HIS A 105 -11.17 18.27 -0.56
N THR A 106 -10.29 18.51 -1.54
CA THR A 106 -10.34 17.85 -2.86
C THR A 106 -10.22 16.33 -2.73
N SER A 107 -9.31 15.85 -1.86
CA SER A 107 -9.10 14.42 -1.62
C SER A 107 -10.34 13.74 -1.03
N ILE A 108 -11.01 14.38 -0.07
CA ILE A 108 -12.24 13.86 0.53
C ILE A 108 -13.37 13.82 -0.50
N VAL A 109 -13.59 14.92 -1.24
CA VAL A 109 -14.63 14.96 -2.29
C VAL A 109 -14.37 13.90 -3.36
N MET A 110 -13.12 13.79 -3.84
CA MET A 110 -12.73 12.75 -4.81
C MET A 110 -13.02 11.35 -4.26
N THR A 111 -12.70 11.10 -2.98
CA THR A 111 -12.94 9.80 -2.33
C THR A 111 -14.43 9.47 -2.28
N LEU A 112 -15.29 10.42 -1.92
CA LEU A 112 -16.73 10.22 -1.88
C LEU A 112 -17.31 9.92 -3.28
N ILE A 113 -16.88 10.65 -4.31
CA ILE A 113 -17.31 10.40 -5.69
C ILE A 113 -16.88 9.00 -6.13
N LEU A 114 -15.61 8.66 -5.90
CA LEU A 114 -15.09 7.34 -6.28
C LEU A 114 -15.76 6.22 -5.48
N ALA A 115 -16.08 6.42 -4.20
CA ALA A 115 -16.77 5.41 -3.39
C ALA A 115 -18.15 5.07 -4.00
N VAL A 116 -18.94 6.06 -4.39
CA VAL A 116 -20.22 5.86 -5.05
C VAL A 116 -20.02 5.12 -6.39
N LEU A 117 -19.06 5.54 -7.20
CA LEU A 117 -18.77 4.90 -8.49
C LEU A 117 -18.34 3.44 -8.30
N PHE A 118 -17.42 3.17 -7.37
CA PHE A 118 -16.96 1.79 -7.11
C PHE A 118 -18.04 0.90 -6.50
N THR A 119 -18.94 1.45 -5.68
CA THR A 119 -20.12 0.70 -5.19
C THR A 119 -21.00 0.29 -6.36
N ILE A 120 -21.42 1.24 -7.20
CA ILE A 120 -22.36 0.95 -8.31
C ILE A 120 -21.72 0.03 -9.35
N ILE A 121 -20.53 0.40 -9.84
CA ILE A 121 -19.83 -0.37 -10.88
C ILE A 121 -19.38 -1.72 -10.31
N GLY A 122 -18.87 -1.75 -9.08
CA GLY A 122 -18.40 -2.97 -8.43
C GLY A 122 -19.51 -4.01 -8.31
N ILE A 123 -20.66 -3.63 -7.77
CA ILE A 123 -21.80 -4.54 -7.65
C ILE A 123 -22.29 -5.00 -9.03
N ALA A 124 -22.41 -4.10 -10.01
CA ALA A 124 -22.83 -4.45 -11.36
C ALA A 124 -21.85 -5.41 -12.07
N MET A 125 -20.55 -5.34 -11.74
CA MET A 125 -19.53 -6.16 -12.36
C MET A 125 -19.31 -7.52 -11.69
N ILE A 126 -19.90 -7.79 -10.53
CA ILE A 126 -19.69 -9.05 -9.79
C ILE A 126 -19.93 -10.30 -10.67
N PRO A 127 -21.06 -10.44 -11.38
CA PRO A 127 -21.30 -11.64 -12.19
C PRO A 127 -20.25 -11.80 -13.30
N PHE A 128 -19.84 -10.70 -13.93
CA PHE A 128 -18.82 -10.72 -14.96
C PHE A 128 -17.47 -11.16 -14.41
N VAL A 129 -17.03 -10.60 -13.28
CA VAL A 129 -15.73 -10.91 -12.65
C VAL A 129 -15.69 -12.37 -12.19
N LEU A 130 -16.72 -12.86 -11.51
CA LEU A 130 -16.77 -14.24 -11.02
C LEU A 130 -16.82 -15.26 -12.16
N ASN A 131 -17.57 -14.97 -13.24
CA ASN A 131 -17.58 -15.81 -14.43
C ASN A 131 -16.24 -15.79 -15.16
N PHE A 132 -15.60 -14.62 -15.29
CA PHE A 132 -14.26 -14.49 -15.87
C PHE A 132 -13.21 -15.30 -15.11
N MET A 133 -13.32 -15.33 -13.78
CA MET A 133 -12.47 -16.13 -12.89
C MET A 133 -12.81 -17.63 -12.93
N LYS A 134 -13.83 -18.05 -13.70
CA LYS A 134 -14.33 -19.44 -13.75
C LYS A 134 -14.65 -20.01 -12.37
N THR A 135 -15.29 -19.20 -11.52
CA THR A 135 -15.72 -19.60 -10.19
C THR A 135 -16.69 -20.78 -10.29
N PRO A 136 -16.48 -21.89 -9.56
CA PRO A 136 -17.39 -23.04 -9.55
C PRO A 136 -18.81 -22.63 -9.15
N ALA A 137 -19.81 -23.30 -9.74
CA ALA A 137 -21.22 -22.98 -9.51
C ALA A 137 -21.62 -23.10 -8.01
N GLU A 138 -21.01 -24.03 -7.29
CA GLU A 138 -21.22 -24.24 -5.83
C GLU A 138 -20.71 -23.08 -4.97
N VAL A 139 -19.64 -22.41 -5.40
CA VAL A 139 -18.98 -21.29 -4.68
C VAL A 139 -19.52 -19.93 -5.12
N MET A 140 -20.21 -19.88 -6.27
CA MET A 140 -20.70 -18.64 -6.89
C MET A 140 -21.64 -17.82 -5.96
N PRO A 141 -22.64 -18.41 -5.28
CA PRO A 141 -23.55 -17.66 -4.41
C PRO A 141 -22.80 -16.98 -3.24
N GLU A 142 -21.94 -17.72 -2.56
CA GLU A 142 -21.16 -17.24 -1.41
C GLU A 142 -20.18 -16.11 -1.83
N SER A 143 -19.49 -16.29 -2.97
CA SER A 143 -18.60 -15.27 -3.52
C SER A 143 -19.35 -14.00 -3.91
N SER A 144 -20.53 -14.14 -4.52
CA SER A 144 -21.37 -13.02 -4.93
C SER A 144 -21.91 -12.25 -3.72
N ALA A 145 -22.41 -12.97 -2.69
CA ALA A 145 -22.88 -12.38 -1.46
C ALA A 145 -21.78 -11.59 -0.75
N TYR A 146 -20.60 -12.20 -0.59
CA TYR A 146 -19.44 -11.55 0.03
C TYR A 146 -19.03 -10.26 -0.70
N LEU A 147 -18.86 -10.33 -2.03
CA LEU A 147 -18.47 -9.15 -2.83
C LEU A 147 -19.55 -8.07 -2.82
N THR A 148 -20.83 -8.42 -2.83
CA THR A 148 -21.93 -7.45 -2.78
C THR A 148 -21.88 -6.66 -1.48
N ILE A 149 -21.76 -7.33 -0.33
CA ILE A 149 -21.63 -6.68 0.97
C ILE A 149 -20.36 -5.83 1.02
N TYR A 150 -19.23 -6.37 0.54
CA TYR A 150 -17.96 -5.65 0.54
C TYR A 150 -17.99 -4.37 -0.29
N PHE A 151 -18.56 -4.42 -1.52
CA PHE A 151 -18.72 -3.23 -2.38
C PHE A 151 -19.72 -2.23 -1.80
N ALA A 152 -20.78 -2.68 -1.14
CA ALA A 152 -21.72 -1.80 -0.46
C ALA A 152 -21.04 -1.01 0.68
N GLY A 153 -20.06 -1.63 1.37
CA GLY A 153 -19.30 -1.02 2.46
C GLY A 153 -17.98 -0.37 2.07
N VAL A 154 -17.62 -0.34 0.77
CA VAL A 154 -16.30 0.12 0.30
C VAL A 154 -15.97 1.58 0.69
N ILE A 155 -16.96 2.41 0.92
CA ILE A 155 -16.80 3.79 1.38
C ILE A 155 -16.00 3.88 2.69
N GLY A 156 -16.20 2.94 3.63
CA GLY A 156 -15.44 2.87 4.88
C GLY A 156 -13.96 2.67 4.62
N LEU A 157 -13.62 1.66 3.80
CA LEU A 157 -12.25 1.38 3.39
C LEU A 157 -11.59 2.61 2.73
N MET A 158 -12.30 3.26 1.80
CA MET A 158 -11.77 4.39 1.04
C MET A 158 -11.54 5.61 1.92
N LEU A 159 -12.48 5.96 2.78
CA LEU A 159 -12.36 7.10 3.70
C LEU A 159 -11.25 6.87 4.73
N TYR A 160 -11.14 5.65 5.27
CA TYR A 160 -10.03 5.32 6.17
C TYR A 160 -8.68 5.48 5.47
N ASN A 161 -8.48 4.86 4.30
CA ASN A 161 -7.20 4.92 3.58
C ASN A 161 -6.82 6.35 3.19
N MET A 162 -7.78 7.15 2.70
CA MET A 162 -7.56 8.54 2.34
C MET A 162 -7.23 9.39 3.58
N GLY A 163 -8.02 9.29 4.63
CA GLY A 163 -7.80 10.05 5.86
C GLY A 163 -6.50 9.65 6.57
N ALA A 164 -6.15 8.35 6.59
CA ALA A 164 -4.86 7.87 7.06
C ALA A 164 -3.70 8.44 6.22
N GLY A 165 -3.87 8.53 4.89
CA GLY A 165 -2.92 9.18 3.99
C GLY A 165 -2.71 10.66 4.31
N ILE A 166 -3.80 11.41 4.58
CA ILE A 166 -3.77 12.81 4.98
C ILE A 166 -3.01 12.98 6.31
N LEU A 167 -3.30 12.16 7.33
CA LEU A 167 -2.62 12.19 8.62
C LEU A 167 -1.12 11.87 8.47
N ARG A 168 -0.78 10.84 7.70
CA ARG A 168 0.61 10.47 7.42
C ARG A 168 1.37 11.58 6.70
N ALA A 169 0.74 12.33 5.80
CA ALA A 169 1.40 13.39 5.05
C ALA A 169 1.93 14.53 5.93
N VAL A 170 1.29 14.80 7.08
CA VAL A 170 1.76 15.76 8.08
C VAL A 170 2.62 15.11 9.18
N GLY A 171 3.07 13.87 8.96
CA GLY A 171 3.98 13.16 9.85
C GLY A 171 3.31 12.38 10.98
N ASP A 172 1.98 12.31 11.04
CA ASP A 172 1.28 11.53 12.06
C ASP A 172 0.95 10.12 11.57
N SER A 173 1.77 9.16 11.95
CA SER A 173 1.54 7.73 11.71
C SER A 173 0.86 7.02 12.88
N LYS A 174 0.79 7.67 14.08
CA LYS A 174 0.29 7.03 15.29
C LYS A 174 -1.24 6.92 15.30
N ARG A 175 -1.94 8.02 14.92
CA ARG A 175 -3.41 7.99 14.90
C ARG A 175 -3.97 6.95 13.93
N PRO A 176 -3.53 6.88 12.66
CA PRO A 176 -3.93 5.82 11.75
C PRO A 176 -3.68 4.41 12.30
N PHE A 177 -2.54 4.20 12.97
CA PHE A 177 -2.23 2.94 13.63
C PHE A 177 -3.25 2.58 14.72
N TYR A 178 -3.57 3.50 15.64
CA TYR A 178 -4.56 3.21 16.68
C TYR A 178 -5.95 2.89 16.10
N PHE A 179 -6.36 3.60 15.05
CA PHE A 179 -7.65 3.34 14.39
C PHE A 179 -7.69 1.97 13.72
N LEU A 180 -6.56 1.56 13.13
CA LEU A 180 -6.43 0.23 12.54
C LEU A 180 -6.46 -0.87 13.61
N VAL A 181 -5.80 -0.68 14.76
CA VAL A 181 -5.84 -1.65 15.87
C VAL A 181 -7.27 -1.80 16.41
N VAL A 182 -7.97 -0.69 16.64
CA VAL A 182 -9.37 -0.73 17.08
C VAL A 182 -10.25 -1.47 16.07
N SER A 183 -10.07 -1.19 14.78
CA SER A 183 -10.80 -1.86 13.70
C SER A 183 -10.49 -3.37 13.67
N ALA A 184 -9.20 -3.75 13.81
CA ALA A 184 -8.78 -5.15 13.78
C ALA A 184 -9.37 -5.95 14.96
N VAL A 185 -9.34 -5.39 16.17
CA VAL A 185 -9.92 -6.03 17.35
C VAL A 185 -11.43 -6.15 17.20
N LEU A 186 -12.10 -5.10 16.73
CA LEU A 186 -13.53 -5.11 16.50
C LEU A 186 -13.94 -6.14 15.43
N ASN A 187 -13.17 -6.23 14.35
CA ASN A 187 -13.41 -7.21 13.28
C ASN A 187 -13.38 -8.64 13.84
N ILE A 188 -12.33 -9.01 14.58
CA ILE A 188 -12.20 -10.34 15.21
C ILE A 188 -13.41 -10.63 16.12
N ILE A 189 -13.83 -9.67 16.94
CA ILE A 189 -14.99 -9.84 17.83
C ILE A 189 -16.27 -10.05 17.01
N LEU A 190 -16.48 -9.23 15.97
CA LEU A 190 -17.67 -9.33 15.13
C LEU A 190 -17.69 -10.61 14.31
N ASP A 191 -16.57 -11.09 13.80
CA ASP A 191 -16.47 -12.38 13.12
C ASP A 191 -16.97 -13.52 14.03
N LEU A 192 -16.45 -13.58 15.26
CA LEU A 192 -16.86 -14.60 16.22
C LEU A 192 -18.35 -14.49 16.56
N VAL A 193 -18.86 -13.27 16.76
CA VAL A 193 -20.29 -13.05 17.08
C VAL A 193 -21.17 -13.43 15.90
N PHE A 194 -20.87 -12.95 14.69
CA PHE A 194 -21.73 -13.18 13.53
C PHE A 194 -21.68 -14.62 13.05
N VAL A 195 -20.52 -15.26 13.06
CA VAL A 195 -20.37 -16.64 12.61
C VAL A 195 -20.79 -17.62 13.70
N LEU A 196 -20.27 -17.50 14.95
CA LEU A 196 -20.51 -18.51 15.98
C LEU A 196 -21.85 -18.31 16.70
N SER A 197 -22.26 -17.06 16.97
CA SER A 197 -23.47 -16.82 17.77
C SER A 197 -24.72 -16.64 16.89
N LEU A 198 -24.57 -16.02 15.71
CA LEU A 198 -25.69 -15.72 14.80
C LEU A 198 -25.75 -16.66 13.60
N GLY A 199 -24.77 -17.51 13.36
CA GLY A 199 -24.75 -18.47 12.27
C GLY A 199 -24.77 -17.86 10.85
N MET A 200 -24.26 -16.65 10.68
CA MET A 200 -24.40 -15.87 9.44
C MET A 200 -23.52 -16.34 8.27
N GLY A 201 -22.72 -17.36 8.44
CA GLY A 201 -21.86 -17.87 7.36
C GLY A 201 -20.83 -16.82 6.84
N VAL A 202 -20.56 -16.87 5.53
CA VAL A 202 -19.61 -15.96 4.86
C VAL A 202 -20.06 -14.49 4.88
N GLU A 203 -21.37 -14.27 4.86
CA GLU A 203 -21.95 -12.92 4.95
C GLU A 203 -21.60 -12.25 6.28
N GLY A 204 -21.56 -13.03 7.38
CA GLY A 204 -21.18 -12.54 8.71
C GLY A 204 -19.78 -11.94 8.71
N VAL A 205 -18.81 -12.61 8.08
CA VAL A 205 -17.44 -12.12 7.95
C VAL A 205 -17.36 -10.87 7.06
N ALA A 206 -18.14 -10.83 5.97
CA ALA A 206 -18.23 -9.63 5.14
C ALA A 206 -18.79 -8.43 5.91
N TYR A 207 -19.86 -8.61 6.70
CA TYR A 207 -20.42 -7.57 7.57
C TYR A 207 -19.42 -7.13 8.66
N ALA A 208 -18.75 -8.06 9.32
CA ALA A 208 -17.72 -7.74 10.31
C ALA A 208 -16.62 -6.86 9.71
N THR A 209 -16.17 -7.19 8.52
CA THR A 209 -15.14 -6.42 7.79
C THR A 209 -15.61 -5.00 7.48
N ILE A 210 -16.80 -4.82 6.87
CA ILE A 210 -17.26 -3.47 6.49
C ILE A 210 -17.62 -2.61 7.70
N ILE A 211 -18.16 -3.18 8.77
CA ILE A 211 -18.46 -2.46 10.02
C ILE A 211 -17.17 -1.99 10.68
N SER A 212 -16.18 -2.86 10.84
CA SER A 212 -14.90 -2.51 11.45
C SER A 212 -14.13 -1.47 10.63
N GLN A 213 -14.16 -1.56 9.30
CA GLN A 213 -13.63 -0.52 8.40
C GLN A 213 -14.41 0.79 8.50
N GLY A 214 -15.73 0.73 8.64
CA GLY A 214 -16.59 1.89 8.90
C GLY A 214 -16.23 2.61 10.21
N VAL A 215 -15.94 1.85 11.27
CA VAL A 215 -15.49 2.42 12.55
C VAL A 215 -14.13 3.10 12.41
N SER A 216 -13.15 2.49 11.73
CA SER A 216 -11.85 3.14 11.48
C SER A 216 -11.98 4.41 10.63
N ALA A 217 -12.88 4.40 9.64
CA ALA A 217 -13.21 5.59 8.83
C ALA A 217 -13.84 6.69 9.69
N MET A 218 -14.80 6.33 10.56
CA MET A 218 -15.44 7.26 11.46
C MET A 218 -14.44 7.91 12.41
N LEU A 219 -13.56 7.14 13.07
CA LEU A 219 -12.52 7.65 13.95
C LEU A 219 -11.56 8.58 13.23
N THR A 220 -11.21 8.24 11.99
CA THR A 220 -10.36 9.07 11.14
C THR A 220 -11.04 10.37 10.77
N MET A 221 -12.30 10.34 10.35
CA MET A 221 -13.06 11.55 9.98
C MET A 221 -13.34 12.44 11.18
N ILE A 222 -13.72 11.87 12.33
CA ILE A 222 -13.87 12.65 13.59
C ILE A 222 -12.56 13.38 13.91
N THR A 223 -11.43 12.71 13.74
CA THR A 223 -10.11 13.32 13.96
C THR A 223 -9.86 14.47 13.01
N LEU A 224 -10.16 14.32 11.72
CA LEU A 224 -9.98 15.36 10.71
C LEU A 224 -10.94 16.54 10.91
N PHE A 225 -12.16 16.31 11.40
CA PHE A 225 -13.11 17.39 11.73
C PHE A 225 -12.73 18.16 13.01
N ARG A 226 -12.16 17.48 14.01
CA ARG A 226 -11.87 18.06 15.33
C ARG A 226 -10.44 18.58 15.49
N THR A 227 -9.54 18.30 14.54
CA THR A 227 -8.15 18.76 14.63
C THR A 227 -8.05 20.29 14.48
N ASP A 228 -7.06 20.89 15.16
CA ASP A 228 -6.69 22.30 14.97
C ASP A 228 -5.55 22.48 13.96
N SER A 229 -5.17 21.41 13.26
CA SER A 229 -4.13 21.40 12.22
C SER A 229 -4.64 21.95 10.89
N CYS A 230 -3.70 22.29 9.99
CA CYS A 230 -3.99 22.71 8.61
C CYS A 230 -4.74 21.66 7.76
N ILE A 231 -4.80 20.41 8.23
CA ILE A 231 -5.55 19.31 7.60
C ILE A 231 -7.01 19.20 8.06
N LYS A 232 -7.50 20.18 8.85
CA LYS A 232 -8.89 20.21 9.30
C LYS A 232 -9.85 20.19 8.13
N VAL A 233 -10.82 19.26 8.20
CA VAL A 233 -11.93 19.22 7.23
C VAL A 233 -13.06 20.08 7.74
N GLU A 234 -13.53 21.01 6.91
CA GLU A 234 -14.68 21.87 7.16
C GLU A 234 -15.65 21.77 6.00
N LEU A 235 -16.91 21.44 6.27
CA LEU A 235 -17.92 21.20 5.24
C LEU A 235 -18.09 22.37 4.25
N LYS A 236 -17.93 23.61 4.73
CA LYS A 236 -18.04 24.82 3.89
C LYS A 236 -16.94 24.96 2.82
N TYR A 237 -15.81 24.24 2.97
CA TYR A 237 -14.70 24.26 2.02
C TYR A 237 -14.64 23.01 1.15
N LEU A 238 -15.58 22.09 1.29
CA LEU A 238 -15.64 20.89 0.44
C LEU A 238 -15.91 21.33 -1.01
N LYS A 239 -14.87 21.23 -1.83
CA LYS A 239 -14.90 21.51 -3.26
C LYS A 239 -13.87 20.66 -3.98
N LEU A 240 -14.11 20.39 -5.25
CA LEU A 240 -13.17 19.72 -6.14
C LEU A 240 -12.30 20.80 -6.81
N ASP A 241 -11.10 21.02 -6.28
CA ASP A 241 -10.12 21.92 -6.91
C ASP A 241 -9.42 21.21 -8.05
N LYS A 242 -9.56 21.71 -9.28
CA LYS A 242 -9.02 21.07 -10.49
C LYS A 242 -7.49 20.97 -10.49
N GLU A 243 -6.78 21.98 -9.95
CA GLU A 243 -5.33 21.98 -9.86
C GLU A 243 -4.86 20.88 -8.90
N MET A 244 -5.46 20.81 -7.71
CA MET A 244 -5.12 19.80 -6.70
C MET A 244 -5.49 18.40 -7.17
N LEU A 245 -6.66 18.24 -7.79
CA LEU A 245 -7.08 16.96 -8.37
C LEU A 245 -6.08 16.47 -9.43
N ALA A 246 -5.66 17.34 -10.35
CA ALA A 246 -4.69 16.98 -11.38
C ALA A 246 -3.36 16.52 -10.78
N LYS A 247 -2.88 17.17 -9.71
CA LYS A 247 -1.66 16.78 -8.99
C LYS A 247 -1.83 15.43 -8.27
N ILE A 248 -2.97 15.21 -7.60
CA ILE A 248 -3.28 13.94 -6.93
C ILE A 248 -3.32 12.79 -7.95
N VAL A 249 -4.04 12.97 -9.06
CA VAL A 249 -4.18 11.97 -10.12
C VAL A 249 -2.84 11.68 -10.80
N ARG A 250 -2.04 12.72 -11.06
CA ARG A 250 -0.69 12.58 -11.67
C ARG A 250 0.23 11.66 -10.87
N VAL A 251 0.13 11.66 -9.56
CA VAL A 251 0.94 10.82 -8.67
C VAL A 251 0.21 9.53 -8.31
N GLY A 252 -1.09 9.62 -8.03
CA GLY A 252 -1.90 8.52 -7.50
C GLY A 252 -2.22 7.44 -8.52
N ILE A 253 -2.59 7.81 -9.75
CA ILE A 253 -2.91 6.80 -10.78
C ILE A 253 -1.71 5.91 -11.12
N PRO A 254 -0.50 6.44 -11.41
CA PRO A 254 0.65 5.56 -11.63
C PRO A 254 0.98 4.68 -10.42
N ALA A 255 0.80 5.18 -9.18
CA ALA A 255 1.00 4.38 -7.98
C ALA A 255 -0.05 3.26 -7.85
N ALA A 256 -1.31 3.52 -8.20
CA ALA A 256 -2.38 2.54 -8.22
C ALA A 256 -2.13 1.44 -9.27
N ILE A 257 -1.75 1.84 -10.48
CA ILE A 257 -1.38 0.90 -11.55
C ILE A 257 -0.19 0.04 -11.14
N GLN A 258 0.83 0.63 -10.51
CA GLN A 258 1.99 -0.11 -10.00
C GLN A 258 1.58 -1.24 -9.04
N MET A 259 0.64 -1.01 -8.13
CA MET A 259 0.16 -2.03 -7.19
C MET A 259 -0.65 -3.12 -7.89
N ALA A 260 -1.55 -2.73 -8.80
CA ALA A 260 -2.37 -3.67 -9.56
C ALA A 260 -1.52 -4.57 -10.47
N ILE A 261 -0.53 -4.03 -11.16
CA ILE A 261 0.38 -4.76 -12.05
C ILE A 261 1.19 -5.79 -11.28
N THR A 262 1.68 -5.46 -10.10
CA THR A 262 2.44 -6.41 -9.28
C THR A 262 1.59 -7.62 -8.90
N ALA A 263 0.35 -7.39 -8.47
CA ALA A 263 -0.59 -8.46 -8.16
C ALA A 263 -0.89 -9.33 -9.40
N PHE A 264 -1.17 -8.71 -10.54
CA PHE A 264 -1.43 -9.40 -11.80
C PHE A 264 -0.24 -10.28 -12.23
N SER A 265 0.99 -9.76 -12.15
CA SER A 265 2.19 -10.51 -12.51
C SER A 265 2.40 -11.75 -11.64
N ASN A 266 1.98 -11.73 -10.38
CA ASN A 266 2.09 -12.88 -9.48
C ASN A 266 1.14 -14.02 -9.86
N VAL A 267 -0.01 -13.72 -10.49
CA VAL A 267 -0.92 -14.75 -11.01
C VAL A 267 -0.25 -15.62 -12.07
N PHE A 268 0.55 -15.02 -12.96
CA PHE A 268 1.29 -15.80 -13.95
C PHE A 268 2.33 -16.71 -13.31
N VAL A 269 3.07 -16.23 -12.31
CA VAL A 269 4.03 -17.09 -11.60
C VAL A 269 3.32 -18.27 -10.94
N GLN A 270 2.16 -18.03 -10.34
CA GLN A 270 1.35 -19.10 -9.73
C GLN A 270 0.97 -20.18 -10.73
N SER A 271 0.68 -19.84 -11.99
CA SER A 271 0.35 -20.84 -13.02
C SER A 271 1.52 -21.77 -13.33
N TYR A 272 2.76 -21.26 -13.31
CA TYR A 272 3.96 -22.12 -13.44
C TYR A 272 4.16 -23.01 -12.22
N VAL A 273 3.92 -22.49 -11.00
CA VAL A 273 4.03 -23.27 -9.76
C VAL A 273 3.02 -24.42 -9.72
N ASN A 274 1.80 -24.17 -10.20
CA ASN A 274 0.73 -25.16 -10.24
C ASN A 274 1.10 -26.42 -11.08
N TYR A 275 1.99 -26.27 -12.04
CA TYR A 275 2.49 -27.40 -12.85
C TYR A 275 3.20 -28.47 -12.00
N PHE A 276 3.80 -28.11 -10.87
CA PHE A 276 4.60 -29.03 -10.03
C PHE A 276 3.76 -29.79 -8.99
N GLY A 277 2.44 -29.69 -9.04
CA GLY A 277 1.53 -30.46 -8.21
C GLY A 277 1.21 -29.86 -6.84
N ALA A 278 0.31 -30.53 -6.12
CA ALA A 278 -0.33 -30.00 -4.91
C ALA A 278 0.66 -29.74 -3.76
N ASP A 279 1.66 -30.58 -3.57
CA ASP A 279 2.64 -30.42 -2.49
C ASP A 279 3.54 -29.20 -2.72
N CYS A 280 3.94 -28.96 -3.98
CA CYS A 280 4.67 -27.75 -4.35
C CYS A 280 3.82 -26.49 -4.18
N MET A 281 2.54 -26.53 -4.59
CA MET A 281 1.59 -25.42 -4.38
C MET A 281 1.41 -25.10 -2.90
N SER A 282 1.29 -26.12 -2.05
CA SER A 282 1.19 -25.96 -0.60
C SER A 282 2.46 -25.36 0.00
N GLY A 283 3.64 -25.84 -0.42
CA GLY A 283 4.94 -25.29 -0.02
C GLY A 283 5.13 -23.85 -0.49
N TRP A 284 4.70 -23.50 -1.69
CA TRP A 284 4.67 -22.15 -2.23
C TRP A 284 3.74 -21.23 -1.40
N THR A 285 2.58 -21.73 -1.00
CA THR A 285 1.64 -20.96 -0.18
C THR A 285 2.24 -20.64 1.19
N ALA A 286 2.86 -21.63 1.86
CA ALA A 286 3.55 -21.42 3.12
C ALA A 286 4.70 -20.41 2.97
N TYR A 287 5.53 -20.57 1.93
CA TYR A 287 6.58 -19.62 1.57
C TYR A 287 6.00 -18.20 1.43
N SER A 288 4.94 -18.03 0.64
CA SER A 288 4.34 -16.72 0.37
C SER A 288 3.79 -16.04 1.63
N LYS A 289 3.25 -16.79 2.59
CA LYS A 289 2.79 -16.25 3.88
C LYS A 289 3.95 -15.73 4.72
N ILE A 290 5.06 -16.46 4.74
CA ILE A 290 6.27 -16.04 5.46
C ILE A 290 6.92 -14.85 4.75
N ASP A 291 7.01 -14.87 3.43
CA ASP A 291 7.53 -13.80 2.58
C ASP A 291 6.82 -12.46 2.83
N GLN A 292 5.49 -12.47 2.92
CA GLN A 292 4.71 -11.28 3.21
C GLN A 292 5.13 -10.56 4.50
N LEU A 293 5.49 -11.30 5.55
CA LEU A 293 5.93 -10.70 6.82
C LEU A 293 7.25 -9.94 6.66
N LEU A 294 8.15 -10.42 5.80
CA LEU A 294 9.43 -9.75 5.53
C LEU A 294 9.27 -8.46 4.73
N PHE A 295 8.21 -8.34 3.92
CA PHE A 295 7.92 -7.12 3.18
C PHE A 295 7.37 -5.98 4.06
N LEU A 296 6.78 -6.26 5.23
CA LEU A 296 6.16 -5.25 6.09
C LEU A 296 7.12 -4.15 6.56
N PRO A 297 8.34 -4.43 7.04
CA PRO A 297 9.32 -3.40 7.39
C PRO A 297 9.74 -2.56 6.17
N MET A 298 9.95 -3.20 5.01
CA MET A 298 10.34 -2.53 3.77
C MET A 298 9.26 -1.54 3.32
N GLN A 299 8.01 -1.96 3.31
CA GLN A 299 6.85 -1.12 2.95
C GLN A 299 6.67 0.04 3.92
N SER A 300 6.84 -0.20 5.23
CA SER A 300 6.71 0.83 6.25
C SER A 300 7.79 1.91 6.11
N LEU A 301 9.03 1.51 5.84
CA LEU A 301 10.14 2.43 5.58
C LEU A 301 10.01 3.13 4.23
N ALA A 302 9.48 2.48 3.20
CA ALA A 302 9.18 3.11 1.91
C ALA A 302 8.15 4.23 2.08
N LEU A 303 7.09 3.99 2.86
CA LEU A 303 6.07 5.00 3.15
C LEU A 303 6.63 6.16 3.99
N ALA A 304 7.47 5.86 4.99
CA ALA A 304 8.19 6.87 5.77
C ALA A 304 9.08 7.73 4.86
N SER A 305 9.80 7.11 3.92
CA SER A 305 10.63 7.80 2.93
C SER A 305 9.80 8.71 2.03
N THR A 306 8.63 8.26 1.59
CA THR A 306 7.73 9.05 0.75
C THR A 306 7.33 10.35 1.44
N THR A 307 6.89 10.28 2.71
CA THR A 307 6.51 11.47 3.48
C THR A 307 7.72 12.35 3.80
N PHE A 308 8.83 11.75 4.24
CA PHE A 308 10.05 12.49 4.57
C PHE A 308 10.59 13.27 3.37
N VAL A 309 10.71 12.62 2.22
CA VAL A 309 11.18 13.23 0.98
C VAL A 309 10.20 14.30 0.50
N GLY A 310 8.89 14.02 0.54
CA GLY A 310 7.87 15.00 0.17
C GLY A 310 7.98 16.29 0.97
N GLN A 311 8.05 16.22 2.30
CA GLN A 311 8.17 17.40 3.16
C GLN A 311 9.49 18.17 2.90
N ASN A 312 10.63 17.48 2.75
CA ASN A 312 11.92 18.13 2.52
C ASN A 312 12.02 18.78 1.14
N LEU A 313 11.47 18.14 0.11
CA LEU A 313 11.43 18.74 -1.24
C LEU A 313 10.45 19.91 -1.31
N GLY A 314 9.43 19.95 -0.45
CA GLY A 314 8.54 21.11 -0.33
C GLY A 314 9.29 22.42 -0.08
N ILE A 315 10.38 22.40 0.68
CA ILE A 315 11.26 23.56 0.97
C ILE A 315 12.61 23.47 0.26
N ASP A 316 12.70 22.71 -0.81
CA ASP A 316 13.91 22.56 -1.65
C ASP A 316 15.14 21.97 -0.94
N GLN A 317 14.96 21.25 0.17
CA GLN A 317 16.05 20.57 0.87
C GLN A 317 16.43 19.25 0.19
N VAL A 318 16.87 19.29 -1.06
CA VAL A 318 17.23 18.12 -1.88
C VAL A 318 18.33 17.27 -1.21
N VAL A 319 19.35 17.92 -0.62
CA VAL A 319 20.45 17.21 0.06
C VAL A 319 19.92 16.40 1.26
N ARG A 320 19.03 16.99 2.05
CA ARG A 320 18.42 16.31 3.20
C ARG A 320 17.47 15.19 2.74
N ALA A 321 16.71 15.39 1.68
CA ALA A 321 15.89 14.37 1.07
C ALA A 321 16.71 13.15 0.61
N LYS A 322 17.86 13.37 -0.07
CA LYS A 322 18.79 12.30 -0.47
C LYS A 322 19.43 11.59 0.73
N LYS A 323 19.80 12.31 1.80
CA LYS A 323 20.28 11.70 3.05
C LYS A 323 19.18 10.83 3.69
N GLY A 324 17.94 11.31 3.70
CA GLY A 324 16.78 10.53 4.19
C GLY A 324 16.56 9.25 3.41
N ALA A 325 16.62 9.32 2.08
CA ALA A 325 16.53 8.16 1.20
C ALA A 325 17.61 7.10 1.53
N ARG A 326 18.87 7.52 1.68
CA ARG A 326 19.98 6.63 2.04
C ARG A 326 19.78 6.03 3.44
N THR A 327 19.38 6.83 4.42
CA THR A 327 19.13 6.36 5.80
C THR A 327 18.00 5.33 5.82
N ALA A 328 16.88 5.60 5.14
CA ALA A 328 15.76 4.66 5.06
C ALA A 328 16.15 3.36 4.36
N PHE A 329 16.97 3.43 3.30
CA PHE A 329 17.48 2.23 2.62
C PHE A 329 18.35 1.39 3.56
N ILE A 330 19.32 2.00 4.27
CA ILE A 330 20.16 1.28 5.24
C ILE A 330 19.31 0.66 6.34
N MET A 331 18.34 1.38 6.90
CA MET A 331 17.41 0.85 7.91
C MET A 331 16.61 -0.34 7.37
N SER A 332 16.15 -0.26 6.11
CA SER A 332 15.40 -1.34 5.46
C SER A 332 16.28 -2.58 5.29
N VAL A 333 17.51 -2.42 4.81
CA VAL A 333 18.46 -3.54 4.66
C VAL A 333 18.78 -4.17 6.01
N VAL A 334 19.09 -3.36 7.02
CA VAL A 334 19.41 -3.87 8.38
C VAL A 334 18.21 -4.65 8.96
N ALA A 335 17.01 -4.10 8.88
CA ALA A 335 15.81 -4.78 9.36
C ALA A 335 15.56 -6.10 8.60
N THR A 336 15.73 -6.08 7.28
CA THR A 336 15.56 -7.26 6.43
C THR A 336 16.59 -8.34 6.76
N VAL A 337 17.88 -8.00 6.90
CA VAL A 337 18.93 -8.95 7.26
C VAL A 337 18.68 -9.58 8.62
N ILE A 338 18.31 -8.77 9.62
CA ILE A 338 17.98 -9.25 10.98
C ILE A 338 16.82 -10.27 10.94
N LEU A 339 15.82 -10.04 10.12
CA LEU A 339 14.67 -10.96 10.00
C LEU A 339 14.98 -12.17 9.11
N THR A 340 15.81 -12.01 8.07
CA THR A 340 16.12 -13.09 7.13
C THR A 340 17.02 -14.16 7.76
N ILE A 341 17.95 -13.79 8.63
CA ILE A 341 18.88 -14.77 9.26
C ILE A 341 18.11 -15.84 10.06
N PRO A 342 17.26 -15.52 11.04
CA PRO A 342 16.45 -16.51 11.74
C PRO A 342 15.55 -17.32 10.80
N LEU A 343 14.99 -16.65 9.78
CA LEU A 343 14.11 -17.30 8.80
C LEU A 343 14.85 -18.39 8.01
N LEU A 344 16.10 -18.16 7.61
CA LEU A 344 16.92 -19.17 6.93
C LEU A 344 17.28 -20.34 7.84
N ILE A 345 17.57 -20.06 9.13
CA ILE A 345 17.92 -21.08 10.13
C ILE A 345 16.70 -21.97 10.44
N PHE A 346 15.55 -21.35 10.67
CA PHE A 346 14.31 -22.03 11.09
C PHE A 346 13.33 -22.28 9.94
N ALA A 347 13.78 -22.24 8.67
CA ALA A 347 12.91 -22.39 7.51
C ALA A 347 12.03 -23.64 7.56
N PRO A 348 12.53 -24.86 7.87
CA PRO A 348 11.68 -26.05 7.96
C PRO A 348 10.62 -25.95 9.05
N GLN A 349 10.97 -25.42 10.23
CA GLN A 349 10.04 -25.25 11.36
C GLN A 349 8.96 -24.23 11.05
N LEU A 350 9.32 -23.11 10.39
CA LEU A 350 8.37 -22.08 9.98
C LEU A 350 7.38 -22.60 8.94
N VAL A 351 7.85 -23.39 7.97
CA VAL A 351 6.96 -24.00 6.97
C VAL A 351 6.11 -25.09 7.60
N SER A 352 6.66 -25.91 8.50
CA SER A 352 5.92 -26.99 9.18
C SER A 352 4.79 -26.45 10.08
N PHE A 353 4.89 -25.21 10.54
CA PHE A 353 3.79 -24.54 11.25
C PHE A 353 2.52 -24.42 10.39
N PHE A 354 2.67 -24.24 9.07
CA PHE A 354 1.55 -24.17 8.14
C PHE A 354 1.12 -25.53 7.63
N ASN A 355 2.06 -26.42 7.38
CA ASN A 355 1.77 -27.78 6.91
C ASN A 355 2.94 -28.70 7.26
N GLY A 356 2.65 -29.76 8.07
CA GLY A 356 3.66 -30.70 8.56
C GLY A 356 4.05 -31.83 7.59
N LYS A 357 3.48 -31.88 6.35
CA LYS A 357 3.83 -32.87 5.35
C LYS A 357 5.27 -32.68 4.89
N ALA A 358 6.10 -33.75 4.89
CA ALA A 358 7.53 -33.66 4.62
C ALA A 358 7.85 -33.02 3.26
N GLU A 359 7.11 -33.38 2.21
CA GLU A 359 7.27 -32.82 0.86
C GLU A 359 6.97 -31.31 0.81
N VAL A 360 5.92 -30.87 1.50
CA VAL A 360 5.54 -29.45 1.60
C VAL A 360 6.61 -28.66 2.34
N VAL A 361 7.13 -29.22 3.45
CA VAL A 361 8.22 -28.59 4.22
C VAL A 361 9.49 -28.51 3.36
N ALA A 362 9.80 -29.54 2.59
CA ALA A 362 10.95 -29.54 1.68
C ALA A 362 10.82 -28.42 0.63
N TYR A 363 9.69 -28.32 -0.07
CA TYR A 363 9.47 -27.26 -1.06
C TYR A 363 9.50 -25.87 -0.44
N GLY A 364 8.74 -25.62 0.63
CA GLY A 364 8.64 -24.29 1.25
C GLY A 364 9.97 -23.81 1.82
N SER A 365 10.72 -24.69 2.52
CA SER A 365 12.04 -24.35 3.08
C SER A 365 13.10 -24.14 1.99
N MET A 366 13.04 -24.91 0.92
CA MET A 366 13.89 -24.70 -0.26
C MET A 366 13.64 -23.32 -0.88
N LEU A 367 12.38 -22.96 -1.14
CA LEU A 367 11.99 -21.67 -1.69
C LEU A 367 12.49 -20.50 -0.82
N LEU A 368 12.30 -20.59 0.51
CA LEU A 368 12.82 -19.61 1.45
C LEU A 368 14.34 -19.45 1.32
N ARG A 369 15.09 -20.54 1.27
CA ARG A 369 16.55 -20.51 1.19
C ARG A 369 17.06 -19.93 -0.12
N TYR A 370 16.39 -20.21 -1.25
CA TYR A 370 16.82 -19.69 -2.56
C TYR A 370 16.40 -18.24 -2.79
N CYS A 371 15.22 -17.79 -2.31
CA CYS A 371 14.73 -16.45 -2.57
C CYS A 371 15.22 -15.41 -1.54
N SER A 372 15.34 -15.79 -0.26
CA SER A 372 15.61 -14.84 0.83
C SER A 372 16.92 -14.05 0.71
N PRO A 373 18.04 -14.60 0.21
CA PRO A 373 19.28 -13.81 0.05
C PRO A 373 19.11 -12.56 -0.84
N PHE A 374 18.11 -12.59 -1.71
CA PHE A 374 17.84 -11.51 -2.67
C PHE A 374 16.90 -10.42 -2.17
N TYR A 375 16.38 -10.50 -0.93
CA TYR A 375 15.49 -9.49 -0.37
C TYR A 375 16.13 -8.09 -0.26
N VAL A 376 17.46 -7.99 -0.26
CA VAL A 376 18.16 -6.70 -0.33
C VAL A 376 17.76 -5.91 -1.58
N PHE A 377 17.52 -6.59 -2.71
CA PHE A 377 17.02 -5.94 -3.93
C PHE A 377 15.59 -5.42 -3.73
N CYS A 378 14.76 -6.10 -2.95
CA CYS A 378 13.42 -5.62 -2.60
C CYS A 378 13.50 -4.34 -1.77
N CYS A 379 14.48 -4.21 -0.86
CA CYS A 379 14.71 -2.97 -0.12
C CYS A 379 14.98 -1.79 -1.06
N VAL A 380 15.80 -1.99 -2.10
CA VAL A 380 16.04 -0.98 -3.14
C VAL A 380 14.73 -0.59 -3.82
N ASN A 381 13.99 -1.59 -4.32
CA ASN A 381 12.75 -1.36 -5.06
C ASN A 381 11.73 -0.59 -4.23
N GLN A 382 11.48 -1.02 -3.00
CA GLN A 382 10.47 -0.42 -2.14
C GLN A 382 10.86 0.99 -1.70
N VAL A 383 12.06 1.18 -1.16
CA VAL A 383 12.49 2.47 -0.60
C VAL A 383 12.66 3.51 -1.69
N TYR A 384 13.39 3.21 -2.78
CA TYR A 384 13.62 4.22 -3.83
C TYR A 384 12.39 4.49 -4.68
N SER A 385 11.48 3.53 -4.86
CA SER A 385 10.15 3.82 -5.42
C SER A 385 9.36 4.77 -4.52
N GLY A 386 9.43 4.58 -3.20
CA GLY A 386 8.85 5.51 -2.22
C GLY A 386 9.46 6.90 -2.31
N VAL A 387 10.79 7.02 -2.43
CA VAL A 387 11.52 8.27 -2.61
C VAL A 387 11.10 9.01 -3.88
N LEU A 388 11.08 8.32 -5.02
CA LEU A 388 10.66 8.90 -6.30
C LEU A 388 9.20 9.35 -6.26
N ARG A 389 8.33 8.59 -5.62
CA ARG A 389 6.93 8.94 -5.39
C ARG A 389 6.82 10.19 -4.51
N GLY A 390 7.56 10.27 -3.41
CA GLY A 390 7.64 11.43 -2.53
C GLY A 390 8.15 12.69 -3.25
N ALA A 391 9.01 12.53 -4.24
CA ALA A 391 9.43 13.61 -5.13
C ALA A 391 8.33 14.07 -6.12
N GLY A 392 7.22 13.32 -6.26
CA GLY A 392 6.14 13.59 -7.20
C GLY A 392 6.24 12.83 -8.52
N ASN A 393 7.23 11.93 -8.65
CA ASN A 393 7.42 11.11 -9.83
C ASN A 393 7.04 9.64 -9.57
N SER A 394 5.76 9.33 -9.68
CA SER A 394 5.27 7.94 -9.61
C SER A 394 5.31 7.20 -10.96
N ARG A 395 5.48 7.93 -12.08
CA ARG A 395 5.51 7.31 -13.41
C ARG A 395 6.75 6.45 -13.61
N ALA A 396 7.90 6.93 -13.17
CA ALA A 396 9.15 6.18 -13.34
C ALA A 396 9.14 4.84 -12.58
N PRO A 397 8.81 4.75 -11.28
CA PRO A 397 8.66 3.48 -10.59
C PRO A 397 7.64 2.55 -11.24
N MET A 398 6.50 3.09 -11.71
CA MET A 398 5.48 2.29 -12.40
C MET A 398 6.05 1.63 -13.67
N ILE A 399 6.71 2.41 -14.54
CA ILE A 399 7.29 1.89 -15.80
C ILE A 399 8.38 0.87 -15.51
N ILE A 400 9.27 1.15 -14.55
CA ILE A 400 10.35 0.24 -14.15
C ILE A 400 9.79 -1.09 -13.64
N MET A 401 8.78 -1.05 -12.77
CA MET A 401 8.15 -2.28 -12.26
C MET A 401 7.40 -3.05 -13.33
N LEU A 402 6.70 -2.36 -14.24
CA LEU A 402 6.04 -2.98 -15.39
C LEU A 402 7.07 -3.72 -16.26
N SER A 403 8.15 -3.05 -16.63
CA SER A 403 9.21 -3.64 -17.46
C SER A 403 9.88 -4.83 -16.76
N SER A 404 10.09 -4.77 -15.44
CA SER A 404 10.80 -5.80 -14.70
C SER A 404 9.91 -7.01 -14.37
N PHE A 405 8.66 -6.78 -13.92
CA PHE A 405 7.82 -7.87 -13.40
C PHE A 405 6.83 -8.42 -14.43
N VAL A 406 6.35 -7.60 -15.37
CA VAL A 406 5.43 -8.07 -16.41
C VAL A 406 6.18 -8.45 -17.68
N VAL A 407 7.19 -7.69 -18.10
CA VAL A 407 7.92 -8.02 -19.33
C VAL A 407 9.06 -8.98 -19.04
N PHE A 408 10.09 -8.51 -18.33
CA PHE A 408 11.31 -9.30 -18.13
C PHE A 408 11.06 -10.63 -17.39
N ARG A 409 10.33 -10.60 -16.26
CA ARG A 409 10.08 -11.82 -15.46
C ARG A 409 9.28 -12.86 -16.25
N GLN A 410 8.31 -12.46 -17.07
CA GLN A 410 7.54 -13.41 -17.86
C GLN A 410 8.38 -14.01 -18.99
N ILE A 411 9.23 -13.22 -19.64
CA ILE A 411 10.19 -13.73 -20.63
C ILE A 411 11.17 -14.71 -19.98
N TYR A 412 11.69 -14.36 -18.79
CA TYR A 412 12.57 -15.25 -18.01
C TYR A 412 11.89 -16.58 -17.71
N LEU A 413 10.66 -16.57 -17.17
CA LEU A 413 9.91 -17.78 -16.84
C LEU A 413 9.62 -18.63 -18.08
N PHE A 414 9.24 -17.99 -19.18
CA PHE A 414 8.99 -18.69 -20.44
C PHE A 414 10.26 -19.39 -20.96
N ILE A 415 11.40 -18.71 -20.95
CA ILE A 415 12.67 -19.28 -21.40
C ILE A 415 13.11 -20.43 -20.48
N MET A 416 13.04 -20.23 -19.15
CA MET A 416 13.44 -21.26 -18.19
C MET A 416 12.56 -22.50 -18.33
N ALA A 417 11.24 -22.36 -18.37
CA ALA A 417 10.32 -23.48 -18.42
C ALA A 417 10.39 -24.29 -19.73
N ASN A 418 10.65 -23.63 -20.89
CA ASN A 418 10.54 -24.28 -22.18
C ASN A 418 11.89 -24.65 -22.82
N PHE A 419 13.00 -23.98 -22.46
CA PHE A 419 14.27 -24.13 -23.18
C PHE A 419 15.45 -24.54 -22.30
N ILE A 420 15.39 -24.34 -20.97
CA ILE A 420 16.54 -24.58 -20.08
C ILE A 420 16.25 -25.70 -19.09
N SER A 421 15.32 -25.48 -18.16
CA SER A 421 15.00 -26.45 -17.11
C SER A 421 13.63 -26.15 -16.50
N ASN A 422 12.68 -27.04 -16.74
CA ASN A 422 11.35 -26.98 -16.15
C ASN A 422 11.36 -27.64 -14.75
N THR A 423 12.06 -27.01 -13.80
CA THR A 423 12.08 -27.38 -12.39
C THR A 423 11.69 -26.20 -11.51
N ILE A 424 11.28 -26.48 -10.27
CA ILE A 424 10.76 -25.43 -9.39
C ILE A 424 11.79 -24.35 -9.03
N ILE A 425 13.09 -24.69 -8.96
CA ILE A 425 14.13 -23.74 -8.57
C ILE A 425 14.29 -22.59 -9.58
N PRO A 426 14.53 -22.85 -10.89
CA PRO A 426 14.57 -21.78 -11.90
C PRO A 426 13.29 -20.96 -11.95
N ILE A 427 12.13 -21.57 -11.77
CA ILE A 427 10.84 -20.85 -11.74
C ILE A 427 10.78 -19.92 -10.51
N ALA A 428 11.16 -20.40 -9.33
CA ALA A 428 11.22 -19.60 -8.11
C ALA A 428 12.21 -18.42 -8.23
N LEU A 429 13.36 -18.66 -8.86
CA LEU A 429 14.37 -17.61 -9.11
C LEU A 429 13.89 -16.51 -10.09
N GLY A 430 12.74 -16.68 -10.73
CA GLY A 430 12.06 -15.62 -11.48
C GLY A 430 11.71 -14.40 -10.62
N TYR A 431 11.46 -14.58 -9.30
CA TYR A 431 11.30 -13.47 -8.38
C TYR A 431 12.59 -12.69 -8.15
N PRO A 432 13.69 -13.32 -7.69
CA PRO A 432 15.00 -12.69 -7.57
C PRO A 432 15.48 -12.02 -8.86
N ALA A 433 15.32 -12.68 -10.01
CA ALA A 433 15.69 -12.12 -11.30
C ALA A 433 14.92 -10.81 -11.60
N GLY A 434 13.62 -10.81 -11.39
CA GLY A 434 12.80 -9.60 -11.52
C GLY A 434 13.19 -8.50 -10.53
N TRP A 435 13.48 -8.85 -9.27
CA TRP A 435 13.94 -7.90 -8.25
C TRP A 435 15.28 -7.29 -8.62
N LEU A 436 16.22 -8.06 -9.13
CA LEU A 436 17.55 -7.59 -9.55
C LEU A 436 17.43 -6.56 -10.68
N VAL A 437 16.66 -6.88 -11.73
CA VAL A 437 16.46 -5.98 -12.87
C VAL A 437 15.75 -4.70 -12.40
N CYS A 438 14.69 -4.82 -11.61
CA CYS A 438 13.96 -3.68 -11.07
C CYS A 438 14.86 -2.79 -10.20
N SER A 439 15.70 -3.38 -9.33
CA SER A 439 16.64 -2.65 -8.49
C SER A 439 17.68 -1.89 -9.30
N THR A 440 18.25 -2.56 -10.29
CA THR A 440 19.27 -1.96 -11.16
C THR A 440 18.68 -0.77 -11.90
N LEU A 441 17.53 -0.93 -12.55
CA LEU A 441 16.85 0.14 -13.27
C LEU A 441 16.44 1.29 -12.34
N THR A 442 15.93 0.97 -11.14
CA THR A 442 15.54 1.97 -10.14
C THR A 442 16.73 2.79 -9.66
N LEU A 443 17.87 2.15 -9.35
CA LEU A 443 19.09 2.84 -8.92
C LEU A 443 19.71 3.67 -10.04
N LEU A 444 19.76 3.15 -11.26
CA LEU A 444 20.22 3.90 -12.43
C LEU A 444 19.35 5.14 -12.65
N TYR A 445 18.04 4.97 -12.64
CA TYR A 445 17.13 6.10 -12.77
C TYR A 445 17.32 7.12 -11.64
N TYR A 446 17.35 6.66 -10.37
CA TYR A 446 17.52 7.53 -9.21
C TYR A 446 18.83 8.33 -9.23
N ARG A 447 19.94 7.74 -9.69
CA ARG A 447 21.24 8.42 -9.81
C ARG A 447 21.20 9.58 -10.81
N HIS A 448 20.45 9.44 -11.90
CA HIS A 448 20.34 10.45 -12.96
C HIS A 448 19.15 11.39 -12.76
N ALA A 449 18.20 11.02 -11.90
CA ALA A 449 17.01 11.83 -11.65
C ALA A 449 17.31 13.07 -10.82
N ASP A 450 16.88 14.21 -11.32
CA ASP A 450 16.83 15.43 -10.55
C ASP A 450 15.51 15.48 -9.76
N LEU A 451 15.60 15.22 -8.47
CA LEU A 451 14.41 15.18 -7.60
C LEU A 451 13.71 16.55 -7.51
N SER A 452 14.44 17.65 -7.74
CA SER A 452 13.85 18.99 -7.69
C SER A 452 12.90 19.26 -8.85
N LYS A 453 13.19 18.71 -10.04
CA LYS A 453 12.35 18.88 -11.24
C LYS A 453 10.98 18.21 -11.14
N SER A 454 10.83 17.24 -10.25
CA SER A 454 9.58 16.50 -10.06
C SER A 454 8.66 17.13 -8.99
N ARG A 455 9.12 18.19 -8.33
CA ARG A 455 8.35 18.91 -7.30
C ARG A 455 6.97 19.33 -7.81
N LEU A 456 6.00 19.23 -6.92
CA LEU A 456 4.61 19.64 -7.19
C LEU A 456 4.33 21.07 -6.70
N VAL A 457 5.22 21.60 -5.85
CA VAL A 457 5.20 22.98 -5.36
C VAL A 457 5.90 23.86 -6.37
N GLU A 458 5.18 24.83 -6.92
CA GLU A 458 5.72 25.80 -7.86
C GLU A 458 6.51 26.88 -7.12
N ASP A 459 7.64 27.29 -7.67
CA ASP A 459 8.43 28.41 -7.18
C ASP A 459 7.65 29.74 -7.39
N ALA A 460 7.74 30.65 -6.42
CA ALA A 460 7.01 31.93 -6.47
C ALA A 460 7.40 32.77 -7.72
N GLU A 461 8.67 32.64 -8.18
CA GLU A 461 9.18 33.33 -9.37
C GLU A 461 8.54 32.83 -10.66
N LYS A 462 8.42 31.49 -10.84
CA LYS A 462 7.74 30.89 -12.01
C LYS A 462 6.25 31.25 -12.08
N ARG A 463 5.62 31.51 -10.92
CA ARG A 463 4.24 32.02 -10.88
C ARG A 463 4.11 33.45 -11.31
N ALA A 464 5.06 34.30 -10.91
CA ALA A 464 5.09 35.69 -11.33
C ALA A 464 5.27 35.80 -12.85
N GLU A 465 6.11 34.95 -13.43
CA GLU A 465 6.28 34.85 -14.89
C GLU A 465 5.05 34.30 -15.59
N ALA A 466 4.45 33.21 -15.09
CA ALA A 466 3.25 32.61 -15.69
C ALA A 466 2.00 33.49 -15.57
N SER A 467 1.94 34.38 -14.53
CA SER A 467 0.81 35.30 -14.31
C SER A 467 0.94 36.63 -15.07
N GLY A 468 2.01 36.85 -15.85
CA GLY A 468 2.25 38.10 -16.58
C GLY A 468 2.56 39.32 -15.70
N LYS A 469 2.72 39.10 -14.36
CA LYS A 469 2.99 40.19 -13.39
C LYS A 469 4.49 40.54 -13.25
N SER A 470 5.37 39.87 -14.00
CA SER A 470 6.82 40.08 -13.92
C SER A 470 7.36 41.25 -14.73
N ARG A 471 6.50 42.08 -15.32
CA ARG A 471 6.96 43.22 -16.17
C ARG A 471 6.88 44.60 -15.58
N ILE A 472 6.63 44.75 -14.27
CA ILE A 472 6.59 46.09 -13.64
C ILE A 472 7.45 46.04 -12.37
N LYS A 473 8.78 46.09 -12.54
CA LYS A 473 9.75 46.65 -11.56
C LYS A 473 11.14 46.70 -12.19
N ALA A 474 11.31 47.53 -13.16
CA ALA A 474 12.60 48.10 -13.57
C ALA A 474 12.31 49.41 -14.36
N VAL A 475 11.96 50.44 -13.65
CA VAL A 475 12.21 51.86 -14.00
C VAL A 475 12.51 52.56 -12.70
#